data_20e298c3e695eb25ec380abb551b18df
#
_entry.id   20e298c3e695eb25ec380abb551b18df
#
_cell.length_a   1.000
_cell.length_b   1.000
_cell.length_c   1.000
_cell.angle_alpha   90.00
_cell.angle_beta   90.00
_cell.angle_gamma   90.00
#
_symmetry.space_group_name_H-M   'P 1'
#
loop_
_entity.id
_entity.type
_entity.pdbx_description
1 polymer ?
#
loop_
_entity_poly.entity_id
_entity_poly.type
_entity_poly.pdbx_seq_one_letter_code
_entity_poly.pdbx_strand_id
1 'polypeptide(L)'
;LMKDLGLRPKRTVRVVLWTNEENGLRGGNAYRDAHKASLDNHILAIESDAGVFKPSGFGFSGTDEALAILQDIGTLLTPIESGIITKGGGGADIGPIMREGVPGMGLRVEGSKYFWYHHTNADTWDKLDRDEFNRCVASLAVMAYVVADMDDRLPR
;
A
#
# COMPACT_ATOMS: atom_id res chain seq x y z
N LEU A 1 -7.96 -8.72 -10.86
CA LEU A 1 -8.32 -9.67 -9.80
C LEU A 1 -9.70 -9.38 -9.19
N MET A 2 -9.93 -8.27 -8.44
CA MET A 2 -11.25 -7.96 -7.84
C MET A 2 -12.38 -7.98 -8.87
N LYS A 3 -12.19 -7.33 -10.02
CA LYS A 3 -13.17 -7.32 -11.11
C LYS A 3 -13.48 -8.73 -11.63
N ASP A 4 -12.47 -9.55 -11.84
CA ASP A 4 -12.62 -10.91 -12.39
C ASP A 4 -13.32 -11.85 -11.40
N LEU A 5 -13.16 -11.59 -10.11
CA LEU A 5 -13.84 -12.28 -9.02
C LEU A 5 -15.25 -11.72 -8.72
N GLY A 6 -15.70 -10.71 -9.46
CA GLY A 6 -17.00 -10.07 -9.24
C GLY A 6 -17.10 -9.27 -7.92
N LEU A 7 -15.99 -8.99 -7.27
CA LEU A 7 -15.95 -8.27 -6.01
C LEU A 7 -16.19 -6.78 -6.22
N ARG A 8 -17.17 -6.23 -5.49
CA ARG A 8 -17.54 -4.81 -5.53
C ARG A 8 -17.55 -4.25 -4.09
N PRO A 9 -16.44 -3.66 -3.65
CA PRO A 9 -16.39 -3.08 -2.31
C PRO A 9 -17.34 -1.88 -2.19
N LYS A 10 -17.77 -1.59 -0.98
CA LYS A 10 -18.67 -0.46 -0.65
C LYS A 10 -18.06 0.90 -0.98
N ARG A 11 -16.72 1.00 -0.97
CA ARG A 11 -15.97 2.25 -1.20
C ARG A 11 -15.10 2.13 -2.43
N THR A 12 -14.79 3.27 -3.02
CA THR A 12 -13.93 3.33 -4.21
C THR A 12 -12.51 2.91 -3.86
N VAL A 13 -11.98 1.96 -4.62
CA VAL A 13 -10.55 1.66 -4.67
C VAL A 13 -9.96 2.40 -5.87
N ARG A 14 -8.95 3.24 -5.62
CA ARG A 14 -8.25 4.00 -6.65
C ARG A 14 -6.83 3.50 -6.78
N VAL A 15 -6.43 3.11 -7.97
CA VAL A 15 -5.04 2.83 -8.31
C VAL A 15 -4.41 4.12 -8.84
N VAL A 16 -3.27 4.49 -8.27
CA VAL A 16 -2.52 5.68 -8.69
C VAL A 16 -1.11 5.23 -9.07
N LEU A 17 -0.70 5.56 -10.28
CA LEU A 17 0.67 5.36 -10.76
C LEU A 17 1.39 6.69 -10.57
N TRP A 18 2.25 6.73 -9.57
CA TRP A 18 2.99 7.94 -9.21
C TRP A 18 4.03 8.28 -10.25
N THR A 19 4.35 9.54 -10.39
CA THR A 19 5.37 10.02 -11.31
C THR A 19 6.22 11.10 -10.65
N ASN A 20 7.49 11.13 -11.04
CA ASN A 20 8.40 12.21 -10.70
C ASN A 20 8.68 12.33 -9.18
N GLU A 21 8.72 11.18 -8.50
CA GLU A 21 9.04 11.10 -7.07
C GLU A 21 10.45 11.61 -6.82
N GLU A 22 11.44 11.11 -7.57
CA GLU A 22 12.88 11.42 -7.48
C GLU A 22 13.21 12.89 -7.65
N ASN A 23 12.32 13.68 -8.23
CA ASN A 23 12.48 15.13 -8.42
C ASN A 23 11.67 15.96 -7.40
N GLY A 24 11.49 15.45 -6.19
CA GLY A 24 10.85 16.15 -5.08
C GLY A 24 9.36 15.87 -4.93
N LEU A 25 8.95 14.61 -5.08
CA LEU A 25 7.59 14.12 -4.84
C LEU A 25 6.52 14.87 -5.66
N ARG A 26 6.84 15.22 -6.91
CA ARG A 26 5.96 16.12 -7.69
C ARG A 26 4.59 15.53 -7.92
N GLY A 27 4.49 14.23 -8.24
CA GLY A 27 3.22 13.53 -8.41
C GLY A 27 2.40 13.51 -7.11
N GLY A 28 3.02 13.11 -6.00
CA GLY A 28 2.37 13.09 -4.68
C GLY A 28 1.89 14.47 -4.22
N ASN A 29 2.70 15.51 -4.42
CA ASN A 29 2.32 16.89 -4.11
C ASN A 29 1.16 17.36 -4.99
N ALA A 30 1.21 17.11 -6.30
CA ALA A 30 0.13 17.48 -7.22
C ALA A 30 -1.18 16.78 -6.87
N TYR A 31 -1.12 15.50 -6.50
CA TYR A 31 -2.28 14.74 -6.05
C TYR A 31 -2.88 15.35 -4.78
N ARG A 32 -2.05 15.63 -3.76
CA ARG A 32 -2.50 16.29 -2.53
C ARG A 32 -3.23 17.59 -2.86
N ASP A 33 -2.64 18.46 -3.68
CA ASP A 33 -3.18 19.77 -3.99
C ASP A 33 -4.50 19.67 -4.77
N ALA A 34 -4.57 18.77 -5.74
CA ALA A 34 -5.78 18.54 -6.53
C ALA A 34 -6.94 17.94 -5.70
N HIS A 35 -6.64 17.18 -4.65
CA HIS A 35 -7.63 16.51 -3.82
C HIS A 35 -7.80 17.12 -2.42
N LYS A 36 -7.16 18.24 -2.13
CA LYS A 36 -7.12 18.85 -0.79
C LYS A 36 -8.49 18.96 -0.14
N ALA A 37 -9.50 19.38 -0.87
CA ALA A 37 -10.87 19.54 -0.37
C ALA A 37 -11.59 18.20 -0.08
N SER A 38 -11.02 17.07 -0.48
CA SER A 38 -11.62 15.74 -0.35
C SER A 38 -10.72 14.72 0.37
N LEU A 39 -9.58 15.14 0.93
CA LEU A 39 -8.66 14.24 1.64
C LEU A 39 -9.30 13.57 2.85
N ASP A 40 -10.30 14.21 3.45
CA ASP A 40 -11.09 13.60 4.53
C ASP A 40 -11.88 12.36 4.08
N ASN A 41 -12.09 12.19 2.79
CA ASN A 41 -12.74 11.01 2.21
C ASN A 41 -11.74 9.88 1.90
N HIS A 42 -10.43 10.13 1.99
CA HIS A 42 -9.42 9.08 1.84
C HIS A 42 -9.30 8.31 3.15
N ILE A 43 -9.63 7.03 3.12
CA ILE A 43 -9.68 6.19 4.32
C ILE A 43 -8.32 5.62 4.64
N LEU A 44 -7.60 5.19 3.61
CA LEU A 44 -6.28 4.61 3.68
C LEU A 44 -5.56 4.85 2.36
N ALA A 45 -4.30 5.21 2.43
CA ALA A 45 -3.37 5.19 1.30
C ALA A 45 -2.39 4.04 1.48
N ILE A 46 -2.20 3.23 0.45
CA ILE A 46 -1.25 2.11 0.46
C ILE A 46 -0.23 2.33 -0.65
N GLU A 47 1.05 2.20 -0.32
CA GLU A 47 2.14 2.30 -1.29
C GLU A 47 2.92 0.99 -1.38
N SER A 48 3.36 0.65 -2.58
CA SER A 48 4.30 -0.45 -2.84
C SER A 48 5.42 0.11 -3.70
N ASP A 49 6.59 0.31 -3.11
CA ASP A 49 7.74 0.99 -3.72
C ASP A 49 9.06 0.25 -3.49
N ALA A 50 9.13 -0.66 -2.54
CA ALA A 50 10.36 -1.39 -2.19
C ALA A 50 10.62 -2.64 -3.08
N GLY A 51 10.07 -2.67 -4.28
CA GLY A 51 10.10 -3.83 -5.17
C GLY A 51 9.00 -4.85 -4.84
N VAL A 52 9.03 -5.98 -5.53
CA VAL A 52 8.05 -7.07 -5.41
C VAL A 52 8.73 -8.38 -5.06
N PHE A 53 9.61 -8.34 -4.07
CA PHE A 53 10.22 -9.52 -3.45
C PHE A 53 9.23 -10.20 -2.49
N LYS A 54 9.66 -11.25 -1.80
CA LYS A 54 8.82 -11.98 -0.85
C LYS A 54 8.16 -11.01 0.15
N PRO A 55 6.82 -10.84 0.13
CA PRO A 55 6.15 -9.95 1.06
C PRO A 55 6.15 -10.54 2.47
N SER A 56 6.17 -9.69 3.48
CA SER A 56 6.05 -10.08 4.89
C SER A 56 4.81 -9.45 5.57
N GLY A 57 4.24 -8.41 4.98
CA GLY A 57 3.10 -7.69 5.52
C GLY A 57 3.16 -6.21 5.23
N PHE A 58 2.79 -5.38 6.21
CA PHE A 58 2.73 -3.95 6.02
C PHE A 58 3.23 -3.18 7.25
N GLY A 59 3.77 -1.99 7.00
CA GLY A 59 3.94 -0.96 8.01
C GLY A 59 2.78 0.04 7.92
N PHE A 60 2.22 0.45 9.05
CA PHE A 60 1.07 1.35 9.12
C PHE A 60 1.34 2.57 10.00
N SER A 61 0.93 3.74 9.52
CA SER A 61 0.92 4.99 10.26
C SER A 61 -0.50 5.56 10.33
N GLY A 62 -1.03 5.63 11.52
CA GLY A 62 -2.37 6.09 11.87
C GLY A 62 -2.63 5.83 13.34
N THR A 63 -3.90 5.74 13.75
CA THR A 63 -4.30 5.49 15.15
C THR A 63 -4.02 4.04 15.56
N ASP A 64 -3.86 3.81 16.86
CA ASP A 64 -3.67 2.45 17.40
C ASP A 64 -4.94 1.59 17.23
N GLU A 65 -6.12 2.21 17.25
CA GLU A 65 -7.38 1.53 16.96
C GLU A 65 -7.42 1.02 15.51
N ALA A 66 -7.05 1.86 14.55
CA ALA A 66 -6.95 1.43 13.15
C ALA A 66 -5.89 0.33 12.96
N LEU A 67 -4.75 0.42 13.67
CA LEU A 67 -3.72 -0.61 13.63
C LEU A 67 -4.27 -1.97 14.08
N ALA A 68 -5.04 -2.02 15.16
CA ALA A 68 -5.64 -3.27 15.65
C ALA A 68 -6.56 -3.90 14.60
N ILE A 69 -7.43 -3.10 13.96
CA ILE A 69 -8.30 -3.57 12.88
C ILE A 69 -7.48 -4.13 11.71
N LEU A 70 -6.42 -3.42 11.31
CA LEU A 70 -5.55 -3.85 10.21
C LEU A 70 -4.78 -5.13 10.57
N GLN A 71 -4.41 -5.32 11.82
CA GLN A 71 -3.81 -6.57 12.30
C GLN A 71 -4.76 -7.76 12.19
N ASP A 72 -6.06 -7.55 12.52
CA ASP A 72 -7.08 -8.58 12.33
C ASP A 72 -7.24 -8.93 10.83
N ILE A 73 -7.29 -7.92 9.96
CA ILE A 73 -7.29 -8.13 8.50
C ILE A 73 -6.02 -8.88 8.05
N GLY A 74 -4.87 -8.55 8.62
CA GLY A 74 -3.60 -9.21 8.36
C GLY A 74 -3.65 -10.72 8.56
N THR A 75 -4.48 -11.23 9.46
CA THR A 75 -4.63 -12.68 9.67
C THR A 75 -5.08 -13.42 8.43
N LEU A 76 -5.84 -12.77 7.53
CA LEU A 76 -6.27 -13.32 6.24
C LEU A 76 -5.10 -13.57 5.29
N LEU A 77 -3.98 -12.88 5.49
CA LEU A 77 -2.77 -12.98 4.68
C LEU A 77 -1.75 -14.00 5.22
N THR A 78 -2.05 -14.64 6.35
CA THR A 78 -1.16 -15.67 6.95
C THR A 78 -0.83 -16.81 5.97
N PRO A 79 -1.78 -17.33 5.15
CA PRO A 79 -1.48 -18.41 4.21
C PRO A 79 -0.44 -18.07 3.15
N ILE A 80 -0.24 -16.79 2.86
CA ILE A 80 0.76 -16.29 1.91
C ILE A 80 1.95 -15.62 2.60
N GLU A 81 2.09 -15.79 3.92
CA GLU A 81 3.19 -15.28 4.74
C GLU A 81 3.34 -13.74 4.70
N SER A 82 2.21 -13.00 4.50
CA SER A 82 2.19 -11.54 4.36
C SER A 82 1.28 -10.85 5.40
N GLY A 83 1.05 -11.50 6.54
CA GLY A 83 0.07 -11.06 7.55
C GLY A 83 0.61 -10.15 8.64
N ILE A 84 1.90 -9.82 8.66
CA ILE A 84 2.50 -9.02 9.74
C ILE A 84 2.17 -7.54 9.53
N ILE A 85 1.39 -6.93 10.43
CA ILE A 85 1.11 -5.49 10.40
C ILE A 85 1.76 -4.84 11.63
N THR A 86 2.67 -3.90 11.38
CA THR A 86 3.41 -3.22 12.46
C THR A 86 3.22 -1.71 12.41
N LYS A 87 3.40 -1.06 13.54
CA LYS A 87 3.39 0.42 13.63
C LYS A 87 4.56 1.01 12.85
N GLY A 88 4.29 2.13 12.18
CA GLY A 88 5.24 2.84 11.32
C GLY A 88 5.28 2.28 9.90
N GLY A 89 4.99 3.11 8.94
CA GLY A 89 4.97 2.77 7.51
C GLY A 89 4.31 3.87 6.70
N GLY A 90 4.20 3.62 5.42
CA GLY A 90 3.75 4.57 4.41
C GLY A 90 4.66 4.46 3.20
N GLY A 91 4.88 5.56 2.53
CA GLY A 91 5.80 5.67 1.41
C GLY A 91 6.06 7.11 1.04
N ALA A 92 6.97 7.32 0.13
CA ALA A 92 7.39 8.66 -0.30
C ALA A 92 6.26 9.38 -1.05
N ASP A 93 5.61 8.69 -1.98
CA ASP A 93 4.58 9.27 -2.84
C ASP A 93 3.27 9.57 -2.11
N ILE A 94 2.86 8.74 -1.15
CA ILE A 94 1.70 9.01 -0.30
C ILE A 94 2.01 9.95 0.87
N GLY A 95 3.28 10.20 1.14
CA GLY A 95 3.75 11.10 2.21
C GLY A 95 3.07 12.48 2.21
N PRO A 96 2.89 13.16 1.06
CA PRO A 96 2.17 14.43 1.00
C PRO A 96 0.75 14.38 1.58
N ILE A 97 -0.04 13.35 1.27
CA ILE A 97 -1.41 13.21 1.81
C ILE A 97 -1.42 12.69 3.25
N MET A 98 -0.43 11.89 3.64
CA MET A 98 -0.28 11.48 5.04
C MET A 98 -0.03 12.68 5.98
N ARG A 99 0.73 13.68 5.53
CA ARG A 99 0.93 14.94 6.29
C ARG A 99 -0.36 15.75 6.48
N GLU A 100 -1.36 15.53 5.63
CA GLU A 100 -2.71 16.10 5.78
C GLU A 100 -3.64 15.18 6.60
N GLY A 101 -3.09 14.14 7.24
CA GLY A 101 -3.81 13.25 8.16
C GLY A 101 -4.44 12.01 7.51
N VAL A 102 -4.18 11.70 6.24
CA VAL A 102 -4.62 10.42 5.65
C VAL A 102 -3.79 9.28 6.25
N PRO A 103 -4.40 8.23 6.81
CA PRO A 103 -3.66 7.06 7.27
C PRO A 103 -2.86 6.44 6.13
N GLY A 104 -1.61 6.07 6.40
CA GLY A 104 -0.71 5.54 5.39
C GLY A 104 -0.21 4.14 5.70
N MET A 105 -0.02 3.33 4.67
CA MET A 105 0.48 1.97 4.78
C MET A 105 1.48 1.68 3.67
N GLY A 106 2.57 1.00 3.98
CA GLY A 106 3.56 0.56 3.00
C GLY A 106 3.68 -0.96 2.99
N LEU A 107 3.66 -1.57 1.80
CA LEU A 107 3.95 -2.99 1.65
C LEU A 107 5.41 -3.26 2.04
N ARG A 108 5.62 -4.27 2.89
CA ARG A 108 6.95 -4.72 3.30
C ARG A 108 7.33 -6.00 2.58
N VAL A 109 8.48 -5.97 1.97
CA VAL A 109 9.07 -7.10 1.26
C VAL A 109 10.46 -7.42 1.81
N GLU A 110 10.98 -8.59 1.47
CA GLU A 110 12.36 -8.96 1.75
C GLU A 110 13.31 -7.99 1.02
N GLY A 111 14.21 -7.33 1.74
CA GLY A 111 15.01 -6.21 1.24
C GLY A 111 16.47 -6.54 0.89
N SER A 112 16.94 -7.80 1.05
CA SER A 112 18.37 -8.13 0.87
C SER A 112 18.86 -7.86 -0.56
N LYS A 113 17.98 -7.98 -1.53
CA LYS A 113 18.29 -7.78 -2.96
C LYS A 113 17.98 -6.34 -3.45
N TYR A 114 17.35 -5.52 -2.62
CA TYR A 114 16.87 -4.18 -3.03
C TYR A 114 17.98 -3.37 -3.70
N PHE A 115 19.11 -3.19 -3.03
CA PHE A 115 20.24 -2.42 -3.55
C PHE A 115 21.05 -3.12 -4.65
N TRP A 116 20.69 -4.34 -5.06
CA TRP A 116 21.28 -4.96 -6.25
C TRP A 116 20.69 -4.38 -7.52
N TYR A 117 19.47 -3.86 -7.46
CA TYR A 117 18.70 -3.38 -8.61
C TYR A 117 18.37 -1.90 -8.51
N HIS A 118 18.02 -1.41 -7.31
CA HIS A 118 17.58 -0.04 -7.07
C HIS A 118 18.54 0.99 -7.68
N HIS A 119 18.00 1.87 -8.53
CA HIS A 119 18.72 2.91 -9.26
C HIS A 119 19.87 2.39 -10.16
N THR A 120 19.76 1.18 -10.68
CA THR A 120 20.76 0.60 -11.61
C THR A 120 20.11 0.21 -12.94
N ASN A 121 20.94 0.02 -13.97
CA ASN A 121 20.49 -0.52 -15.25
C ASN A 121 20.04 -1.99 -15.17
N ALA A 122 20.27 -2.66 -14.04
CA ALA A 122 19.80 -4.02 -13.79
C ALA A 122 18.38 -4.09 -13.25
N ASP A 123 17.75 -2.94 -12.95
CA ASP A 123 16.35 -2.87 -12.50
C ASP A 123 15.41 -3.08 -13.69
N THR A 124 15.19 -4.34 -14.00
CA THR A 124 14.40 -4.77 -15.16
C THR A 124 13.41 -5.88 -14.72
N TRP A 125 12.26 -5.95 -15.39
CA TRP A 125 11.15 -6.84 -15.03
C TRP A 125 11.54 -8.34 -14.96
N ASP A 126 12.55 -8.76 -15.69
CA ASP A 126 13.06 -10.15 -15.72
C ASP A 126 13.77 -10.57 -14.41
N LYS A 127 14.01 -9.63 -13.50
CA LYS A 127 14.54 -9.90 -12.15
C LYS A 127 13.47 -10.28 -11.14
N LEU A 128 12.20 -10.13 -11.53
CA LEU A 128 11.08 -10.38 -10.63
C LEU A 128 10.76 -11.87 -10.59
N ASP A 129 10.64 -12.42 -9.38
CA ASP A 129 10.08 -13.74 -9.19
C ASP A 129 8.56 -13.68 -9.31
N ARG A 130 7.97 -14.58 -10.12
CA ARG A 130 6.55 -14.59 -10.41
C ARG A 130 5.70 -14.87 -9.17
N ASP A 131 6.14 -15.77 -8.30
CA ASP A 131 5.36 -16.16 -7.13
C ASP A 131 5.43 -15.07 -6.06
N GLU A 132 6.59 -14.45 -5.87
CA GLU A 132 6.74 -13.29 -4.99
C GLU A 132 5.89 -12.11 -5.48
N PHE A 133 5.91 -11.81 -6.77
CA PHE A 133 5.05 -10.80 -7.39
C PHE A 133 3.55 -11.09 -7.15
N ASN A 134 3.11 -12.32 -7.38
CA ASN A 134 1.72 -12.70 -7.17
C ASN A 134 1.30 -12.56 -5.70
N ARG A 135 2.19 -12.88 -4.75
CA ARG A 135 1.94 -12.68 -3.32
C ARG A 135 1.81 -11.19 -2.96
N CYS A 136 2.64 -10.31 -3.54
CA CYS A 136 2.52 -8.87 -3.37
C CYS A 136 1.17 -8.36 -3.88
N VAL A 137 0.77 -8.79 -5.09
CA VAL A 137 -0.55 -8.45 -5.68
C VAL A 137 -1.69 -8.93 -4.77
N ALA A 138 -1.63 -10.17 -4.28
CA ALA A 138 -2.65 -10.71 -3.39
C ALA A 138 -2.71 -9.93 -2.06
N SER A 139 -1.57 -9.60 -1.47
CA SER A 139 -1.49 -8.82 -0.24
C SER A 139 -2.17 -7.46 -0.38
N LEU A 140 -1.83 -6.73 -1.45
CA LEU A 140 -2.44 -5.42 -1.74
C LEU A 140 -3.94 -5.55 -2.04
N ALA A 141 -4.35 -6.57 -2.80
CA ALA A 141 -5.75 -6.76 -3.19
C ALA A 141 -6.63 -7.09 -1.98
N VAL A 142 -6.19 -7.99 -1.10
CA VAL A 142 -6.93 -8.36 0.12
C VAL A 142 -7.04 -7.16 1.04
N MET A 143 -5.93 -6.50 1.36
CA MET A 143 -5.93 -5.34 2.25
C MET A 143 -6.83 -4.21 1.71
N ALA A 144 -6.67 -3.84 0.45
CA ALA A 144 -7.47 -2.79 -0.17
C ALA A 144 -8.95 -3.14 -0.25
N TYR A 145 -9.28 -4.41 -0.59
CA TYR A 145 -10.66 -4.86 -0.69
C TYR A 145 -11.34 -4.84 0.67
N VAL A 146 -10.75 -5.46 1.69
CA VAL A 146 -11.39 -5.59 3.01
C VAL A 146 -11.61 -4.22 3.63
N VAL A 147 -10.61 -3.34 3.62
CA VAL A 147 -10.76 -1.96 4.13
C VAL A 147 -11.84 -1.19 3.35
N ALA A 148 -11.92 -1.37 2.04
CA ALA A 148 -12.94 -0.70 1.24
C ALA A 148 -14.36 -1.29 1.41
N ASP A 149 -14.48 -2.53 1.91
CA ASP A 149 -15.77 -3.24 2.06
C ASP A 149 -16.29 -3.30 3.51
N MET A 150 -15.50 -2.87 4.50
CA MET A 150 -15.93 -2.76 5.90
C MET A 150 -17.24 -1.95 6.02
N ASP A 151 -18.06 -2.25 7.03
CA ASP A 151 -19.25 -1.44 7.32
C ASP A 151 -18.88 -0.03 7.78
N ASP A 152 -18.02 0.05 8.75
CA ASP A 152 -17.51 1.32 9.27
C ASP A 152 -16.21 1.76 8.55
N ARG A 153 -15.90 3.06 8.65
CA ARG A 153 -14.64 3.58 8.19
C ARG A 153 -13.52 3.15 9.14
N LEU A 154 -12.33 2.93 8.57
CA LEU A 154 -11.13 2.81 9.39
C LEU A 154 -10.96 4.08 10.24
N PRO A 155 -10.72 3.97 11.57
CA PRO A 155 -10.52 5.12 12.45
C PRO A 155 -9.34 5.99 12.01
N ARG A 156 -9.49 7.30 12.24
CA ARG A 156 -8.51 8.29 11.76
C ARG A 156 -8.04 9.20 12.89
#